data_fad4b2c4a26235823bc3c548ab9e8e0f
#
_entry.id   fad4b2c4a26235823bc3c548ab9e8e0f
#
_cell.length_a   1.000
_cell.length_b   1.000
_cell.length_c   1.000
_cell.angle_alpha   90.00
_cell.angle_beta   90.00
_cell.angle_gamma   90.00
#
_symmetry.space_group_name_H-M   'P 1'
#
loop_
_entity.id
_entity.type
_entity.pdbx_description
1 polymer ?
#
loop_
_entity_poly.entity_id
_entity_poly.type
_entity_poly.pdbx_seq_one_letter_code
_entity_poly.pdbx_strand_id
1 'polypeptide(L)'
;MKTELRYAVHPSDFRHYDTARIRKEFLIEKLFEKNELIFVYSMYDRYIVGGAMPVDHPVVLETFDELKSENFLDRREMGIINVGGDAEIRTNSGIFKLAFKEALYLGRGTKGVEFISLNSLKPAKLYINSAPAHHTYPSRKVTLADAEIVELGSPEQSNHRTINKLLVNSVIETCQLQMGMTELKPGSVWNTMPVHTHARRMEAYFYFEVPEKQAVCHFMGDPDETRHIWMVNEQAVLSPSWSIHSAAGTSNYTFIWGMAGENLDYGDMDVRYPDT
;
A
#
# COMPACT_ATOMS: atom_id res chain seq x y z
N MET A 1 -0.06 0.30 -19.95
CA MET A 1 -0.72 0.29 -18.63
C MET A 1 -1.75 -0.84 -18.58
N LYS A 2 -1.85 -1.54 -17.45
CA LYS A 2 -2.82 -2.61 -17.20
C LYS A 2 -3.71 -2.21 -16.02
N THR A 3 -5.01 -2.42 -16.14
CA THR A 3 -5.98 -2.06 -15.10
C THR A 3 -6.90 -3.24 -14.80
N GLU A 4 -7.23 -3.44 -13.54
CA GLU A 4 -8.19 -4.43 -13.06
C GLU A 4 -9.18 -3.72 -12.13
N LEU A 5 -10.49 -4.00 -12.31
CA LEU A 5 -11.54 -3.49 -11.43
C LEU A 5 -11.97 -4.59 -10.46
N ARG A 6 -12.01 -4.28 -9.18
CA ARG A 6 -12.51 -5.19 -8.11
C ARG A 6 -13.68 -4.55 -7.38
N TYR A 7 -14.80 -5.25 -7.37
CA TYR A 7 -16.00 -4.81 -6.65
C TYR A 7 -15.88 -5.09 -5.15
N ALA A 8 -16.62 -4.31 -4.37
CA ALA A 8 -16.71 -4.54 -2.93
C ALA A 8 -17.50 -5.83 -2.64
N VAL A 9 -16.99 -6.61 -1.72
CA VAL A 9 -17.58 -7.87 -1.26
C VAL A 9 -18.33 -7.64 0.04
N HIS A 10 -19.55 -8.18 0.15
CA HIS A 10 -20.30 -8.12 1.40
C HIS A 10 -19.72 -9.13 2.41
N PRO A 11 -19.54 -8.76 3.71
CA PRO A 11 -18.96 -9.67 4.71
C PRO A 11 -19.73 -10.99 4.87
N SER A 12 -21.06 -10.97 4.73
CA SER A 12 -21.87 -12.22 4.76
C SER A 12 -21.57 -13.19 3.61
N ASP A 13 -21.15 -12.68 2.44
CA ASP A 13 -20.77 -13.50 1.31
C ASP A 13 -19.36 -14.06 1.48
N PHE A 14 -18.46 -13.25 2.02
CA PHE A 14 -17.07 -13.60 2.26
C PHE A 14 -16.90 -14.89 3.10
N ARG A 15 -17.74 -15.09 4.10
CA ARG A 15 -17.69 -16.31 4.96
C ARG A 15 -17.87 -17.62 4.19
N HIS A 16 -18.43 -17.57 2.99
CA HIS A 16 -18.65 -18.71 2.11
C HIS A 16 -17.58 -18.89 1.02
N TYR A 17 -16.56 -17.99 0.98
CA TYR A 17 -15.53 -18.05 -0.03
C TYR A 17 -14.51 -19.14 0.29
N ASP A 18 -14.17 -19.91 -0.74
CA ASP A 18 -13.00 -20.79 -0.70
C ASP A 18 -11.70 -20.01 -0.90
N THR A 19 -10.59 -20.67 -0.71
CA THR A 19 -9.26 -20.07 -0.83
C THR A 19 -9.02 -19.44 -2.22
N ALA A 20 -9.49 -20.10 -3.29
CA ALA A 20 -9.30 -19.60 -4.65
C ALA A 20 -10.04 -18.28 -4.86
N ARG A 21 -11.27 -18.16 -4.37
CA ARG A 21 -12.06 -16.94 -4.46
C ARG A 21 -11.51 -15.82 -3.57
N ILE A 22 -11.09 -16.13 -2.35
CA ILE A 22 -10.44 -15.14 -1.47
C ILE A 22 -9.20 -14.54 -2.15
N ARG A 23 -8.35 -15.39 -2.72
CA ARG A 23 -7.18 -14.92 -3.46
C ARG A 23 -7.57 -14.04 -4.65
N LYS A 24 -8.55 -14.43 -5.43
CA LYS A 24 -9.03 -13.67 -6.59
C LYS A 24 -9.57 -12.29 -6.21
N GLU A 25 -10.34 -12.19 -5.14
CA GLU A 25 -10.99 -10.94 -4.74
C GLU A 25 -10.03 -9.99 -4.00
N PHE A 26 -9.08 -10.51 -3.22
CA PHE A 26 -8.29 -9.68 -2.30
C PHE A 26 -6.80 -9.67 -2.57
N LEU A 27 -6.20 -10.74 -3.09
CA LEU A 27 -4.77 -10.80 -3.38
C LEU A 27 -4.43 -10.13 -4.71
N ILE A 28 -3.41 -9.30 -4.70
CA ILE A 28 -2.78 -8.74 -5.91
C ILE A 28 -1.44 -9.44 -6.07
N GLU A 29 -1.39 -10.40 -6.98
CA GLU A 29 -0.24 -11.29 -7.14
C GLU A 29 0.95 -10.62 -7.84
N LYS A 30 0.70 -9.64 -8.71
CA LYS A 30 1.73 -9.02 -9.53
C LYS A 30 1.49 -7.52 -9.65
N LEU A 31 2.46 -6.73 -9.20
CA LEU A 31 2.45 -5.26 -9.29
C LEU A 31 3.59 -4.72 -10.15
N PHE A 32 4.65 -5.50 -10.38
CA PHE A 32 5.79 -5.05 -11.14
C PHE A 32 6.00 -5.93 -12.38
N GLU A 33 6.01 -5.28 -13.52
CA GLU A 33 6.33 -5.85 -14.81
C GLU A 33 7.14 -4.83 -15.61
N LYS A 34 8.15 -5.31 -16.33
CA LYS A 34 9.08 -4.47 -17.09
C LYS A 34 8.35 -3.49 -17.99
N ASN A 35 8.62 -2.18 -17.80
CA ASN A 35 8.06 -1.06 -18.56
C ASN A 35 6.52 -0.94 -18.48
N GLU A 36 5.91 -1.50 -17.43
CA GLU A 36 4.48 -1.46 -17.23
C GLU A 36 4.10 -0.64 -15.99
N LEU A 37 2.90 -0.09 -16.06
CA LEU A 37 2.14 0.45 -14.95
C LEU A 37 0.93 -0.45 -14.76
N ILE A 38 0.78 -1.02 -13.57
CA ILE A 38 -0.30 -1.94 -13.22
C ILE A 38 -1.13 -1.30 -12.12
N PHE A 39 -2.46 -1.27 -12.30
CA PHE A 39 -3.40 -0.77 -11.29
C PHE A 39 -4.51 -1.78 -11.01
N VAL A 40 -4.84 -1.93 -9.74
CA VAL A 40 -6.07 -2.56 -9.25
C VAL A 40 -6.93 -1.48 -8.62
N TYR A 41 -8.05 -1.18 -9.26
CA TYR A 41 -9.03 -0.22 -8.79
C TYR A 41 -10.08 -0.95 -7.96
N SER A 42 -10.05 -0.73 -6.67
CA SER A 42 -11.01 -1.30 -5.71
C SER A 42 -12.20 -0.38 -5.50
N MET A 43 -13.41 -0.96 -5.39
CA MET A 43 -14.62 -0.24 -5.01
C MET A 43 -14.72 0.01 -3.49
N TYR A 44 -13.81 -0.52 -2.67
CA TYR A 44 -13.62 -0.06 -1.29
C TYR A 44 -12.97 1.33 -1.33
N ASP A 45 -13.66 2.34 -0.81
CA ASP A 45 -13.22 3.74 -0.77
C ASP A 45 -12.65 4.29 -2.10
N ARG A 46 -12.96 3.64 -3.24
CA ARG A 46 -12.39 3.99 -4.55
C ARG A 46 -10.87 3.98 -4.55
N TYR A 47 -10.29 3.10 -3.75
CA TYR A 47 -8.85 2.99 -3.57
C TYR A 47 -8.18 2.27 -4.74
N ILE A 48 -7.01 2.77 -5.15
CA ILE A 48 -6.19 2.12 -6.17
C ILE A 48 -4.89 1.66 -5.55
N VAL A 49 -4.56 0.40 -5.77
CA VAL A 49 -3.24 -0.18 -5.50
C VAL A 49 -2.54 -0.40 -6.83
N GLY A 50 -1.29 0.00 -6.95
CA GLY A 50 -0.55 -0.15 -8.19
C GLY A 50 0.95 -0.27 -8.04
N GLY A 51 1.59 -0.50 -9.18
CA GLY A 51 3.03 -0.56 -9.28
C GLY A 51 3.53 -0.14 -10.66
N ALA A 52 4.69 0.51 -10.68
CA ALA A 52 5.40 0.87 -11.90
C ALA A 52 6.83 0.36 -11.85
N MET A 53 7.31 -0.25 -12.94
CA MET A 53 8.69 -0.71 -13.09
C MET A 53 9.26 -0.24 -14.43
N PRO A 54 9.65 1.05 -14.56
CA PRO A 54 10.36 1.54 -15.72
C PRO A 54 11.75 0.88 -15.80
N VAL A 55 12.16 0.43 -16.98
CA VAL A 55 13.48 -0.21 -17.20
C VAL A 55 14.20 0.44 -18.36
N ASP A 56 13.63 0.36 -19.57
CA ASP A 56 14.27 0.81 -20.81
C ASP A 56 13.85 2.22 -21.22
N HIS A 57 12.68 2.65 -20.78
CA HIS A 57 12.10 3.96 -21.11
C HIS A 57 11.18 4.44 -19.99
N PRO A 58 10.85 5.74 -19.94
CA PRO A 58 9.89 6.28 -19.01
C PRO A 58 8.53 5.59 -19.14
N VAL A 59 7.86 5.34 -18.00
CA VAL A 59 6.48 4.89 -17.94
C VAL A 59 5.60 6.08 -17.57
N VAL A 60 4.62 6.38 -18.42
CA VAL A 60 3.73 7.54 -18.26
C VAL A 60 2.50 7.15 -17.47
N LEU A 61 2.08 8.00 -16.53
CA LEU A 61 0.80 7.87 -15.84
C LEU A 61 -0.33 8.34 -16.74
N GLU A 62 -1.05 7.40 -17.31
CA GLU A 62 -2.26 7.64 -18.09
C GLU A 62 -3.51 7.48 -17.22
N THR A 63 -4.61 8.11 -17.62
CA THR A 63 -5.93 7.84 -17.04
C THR A 63 -6.55 6.58 -17.66
N PHE A 64 -7.65 6.10 -17.09
CA PHE A 64 -8.46 5.01 -17.65
C PHE A 64 -9.96 5.31 -17.49
N ASP A 65 -10.78 4.61 -18.27
CA ASP A 65 -12.18 4.98 -18.46
C ASP A 65 -13.01 5.04 -17.18
N GLU A 66 -12.76 4.16 -16.21
CA GLU A 66 -13.49 4.11 -14.95
C GLU A 66 -13.29 5.36 -14.08
N LEU A 67 -12.20 6.12 -14.27
CA LEU A 67 -11.96 7.37 -13.55
C LEU A 67 -12.78 8.55 -14.11
N LYS A 68 -13.27 8.46 -15.35
CA LYS A 68 -14.05 9.52 -16.01
C LYS A 68 -13.42 10.91 -15.85
N SER A 69 -12.11 11.01 -16.05
CA SER A 69 -11.31 12.23 -15.94
C SER A 69 -10.28 12.30 -17.07
N GLU A 70 -9.89 13.51 -17.47
CA GLU A 70 -8.91 13.74 -18.53
C GLU A 70 -7.51 13.31 -18.09
N ASN A 71 -7.15 13.61 -16.83
CA ASN A 71 -5.89 13.16 -16.22
C ASN A 71 -6.17 12.32 -14.97
N PHE A 72 -5.27 11.41 -14.65
CA PHE A 72 -5.42 10.48 -13.52
C PHE A 72 -5.67 11.21 -12.18
N LEU A 73 -4.95 12.30 -11.92
CA LEU A 73 -5.02 13.03 -10.65
C LEU A 73 -5.99 14.24 -10.66
N ASP A 74 -6.86 14.38 -11.64
CA ASP A 74 -7.83 15.50 -11.66
C ASP A 74 -8.74 15.53 -10.42
N ARG A 75 -9.05 14.35 -9.85
CA ARG A 75 -9.90 14.18 -8.66
C ARG A 75 -9.31 13.24 -7.61
N ARG A 76 -8.02 12.96 -7.70
CA ARG A 76 -7.32 11.99 -6.85
C ARG A 76 -6.01 12.55 -6.33
N GLU A 77 -5.54 12.00 -5.26
CA GLU A 77 -4.19 12.11 -4.74
C GLU A 77 -3.46 10.77 -4.88
N MET A 78 -2.14 10.78 -4.83
CA MET A 78 -1.32 9.59 -4.98
C MET A 78 -0.14 9.60 -4.01
N GLY A 79 0.08 8.48 -3.37
CA GLY A 79 1.30 8.20 -2.63
C GLY A 79 2.12 7.14 -3.35
N ILE A 80 3.43 7.30 -3.35
CA ILE A 80 4.40 6.41 -3.98
C ILE A 80 5.48 6.09 -2.97
N ILE A 81 5.85 4.82 -2.82
CA ILE A 81 7.03 4.40 -2.06
C ILE A 81 7.92 3.58 -2.98
N ASN A 82 9.20 3.96 -3.08
CA ASN A 82 10.15 3.24 -3.93
C ASN A 82 10.72 2.01 -3.19
N VAL A 83 10.47 0.83 -3.73
CA VAL A 83 10.97 -0.46 -3.21
C VAL A 83 12.00 -1.12 -4.13
N GLY A 84 12.57 -0.37 -5.08
CA GLY A 84 13.58 -0.83 -6.04
C GLY A 84 14.83 0.03 -6.09
N GLY A 85 15.45 0.12 -7.26
CA GLY A 85 16.56 1.03 -7.52
C GLY A 85 16.11 2.49 -7.55
N ASP A 86 17.05 3.43 -7.64
CA ASP A 86 16.77 4.85 -7.62
C ASP A 86 15.87 5.28 -8.80
N ALA A 87 14.91 6.13 -8.50
CA ALA A 87 13.91 6.64 -9.41
C ALA A 87 13.97 8.15 -9.59
N GLU A 88 13.52 8.62 -10.74
CA GLU A 88 13.15 10.00 -10.98
C GLU A 88 11.68 10.04 -11.42
N ILE A 89 10.89 10.88 -10.78
CA ILE A 89 9.50 11.13 -11.13
C ILE A 89 9.40 12.58 -11.63
N ARG A 90 9.00 12.74 -12.90
CA ARG A 90 8.76 14.05 -13.51
C ARG A 90 7.29 14.36 -13.48
N THR A 91 6.95 15.62 -13.24
CA THR A 91 5.58 16.13 -13.20
C THR A 91 5.56 17.59 -13.69
N ASN A 92 4.37 18.13 -13.92
CA ASN A 92 4.22 19.56 -14.17
C ASN A 92 4.60 20.46 -12.97
N SER A 93 4.70 19.90 -11.76
CA SER A 93 5.08 20.63 -10.53
C SER A 93 6.55 20.49 -10.15
N GLY A 94 7.32 19.67 -10.85
CA GLY A 94 8.75 19.48 -10.60
C GLY A 94 9.26 18.08 -10.89
N ILE A 95 10.53 17.88 -10.55
CA ILE A 95 11.25 16.61 -10.67
C ILE A 95 11.62 16.13 -9.28
N PHE A 96 11.25 14.90 -8.97
CA PHE A 96 11.49 14.27 -7.67
C PHE A 96 12.38 13.03 -7.84
N LYS A 97 13.47 12.96 -7.09
CA LYS A 97 14.33 11.77 -7.04
C LYS A 97 14.03 10.98 -5.78
N LEU A 98 13.74 9.70 -5.93
CA LEU A 98 13.45 8.78 -4.83
C LEU A 98 14.50 7.68 -4.76
N ALA A 99 15.20 7.61 -3.64
CA ALA A 99 15.99 6.45 -3.28
C ALA A 99 15.09 5.32 -2.72
N PHE A 100 15.69 4.18 -2.44
CA PHE A 100 14.99 3.05 -1.83
C PHE A 100 14.36 3.44 -0.48
N LYS A 101 13.10 3.06 -0.27
CA LYS A 101 12.27 3.36 0.91
C LYS A 101 11.90 4.85 1.10
N GLU A 102 12.17 5.71 0.12
CA GLU A 102 11.66 7.08 0.14
C GLU A 102 10.26 7.16 -0.48
N ALA A 103 9.47 8.13 -0.04
CA ALA A 103 8.10 8.35 -0.47
C ALA A 103 7.93 9.65 -1.25
N LEU A 104 6.89 9.70 -2.10
CA LEU A 104 6.43 10.90 -2.78
C LEU A 104 4.91 10.99 -2.68
N TYR A 105 4.42 12.13 -2.26
CA TYR A 105 3.03 12.50 -2.38
C TYR A 105 2.83 13.36 -3.63
N LEU A 106 1.85 13.01 -4.45
CA LEU A 106 1.38 13.81 -5.57
C LEU A 106 -0.05 14.29 -5.28
N GLY A 107 -0.23 15.59 -5.16
CA GLY A 107 -1.52 16.20 -4.87
C GLY A 107 -2.46 16.18 -6.07
N ARG A 108 -3.74 16.36 -5.79
CA ARG A 108 -4.78 16.54 -6.80
C ARG A 108 -4.40 17.64 -7.79
N GLY A 109 -4.62 17.38 -9.09
CA GLY A 109 -4.32 18.31 -10.17
C GLY A 109 -2.91 18.19 -10.74
N THR A 110 -2.05 17.33 -10.19
CA THR A 110 -0.74 17.01 -10.78
C THR A 110 -0.93 16.35 -12.14
N LYS A 111 -0.14 16.77 -13.14
CA LYS A 111 -0.21 16.31 -14.54
C LYS A 111 1.16 15.90 -15.07
N GLY A 112 1.18 15.18 -16.21
CA GLY A 112 2.39 14.83 -16.92
C GLY A 112 3.35 13.98 -16.08
N VAL A 113 2.83 13.02 -15.33
CA VAL A 113 3.63 12.18 -14.44
C VAL A 113 4.35 11.11 -15.25
N GLU A 114 5.67 11.10 -15.18
CA GLU A 114 6.54 10.10 -15.79
C GLU A 114 7.40 9.43 -14.73
N PHE A 115 7.47 8.12 -14.75
CA PHE A 115 8.30 7.29 -13.88
C PHE A 115 9.54 6.83 -14.64
N ILE A 116 10.72 7.00 -14.06
CA ILE A 116 12.02 6.73 -14.69
C ILE A 116 12.91 6.00 -13.71
N SER A 117 13.55 4.91 -14.14
CA SER A 117 14.68 4.30 -13.41
C SER A 117 15.97 5.02 -13.74
N LEU A 118 16.76 5.35 -12.75
CA LEU A 118 18.09 5.95 -12.98
C LEU A 118 19.14 4.90 -13.38
N ASN A 119 18.85 3.61 -13.19
CA ASN A 119 19.71 2.50 -13.58
C ASN A 119 18.84 1.32 -14.06
N SER A 120 18.96 0.97 -15.34
CA SER A 120 18.20 -0.14 -15.94
C SER A 120 18.63 -1.53 -15.44
N LEU A 121 19.84 -1.67 -14.91
CA LEU A 121 20.33 -2.94 -14.32
C LEU A 121 19.78 -3.16 -12.89
N LYS A 122 19.38 -2.07 -12.22
CA LYS A 122 18.68 -2.09 -10.94
C LYS A 122 17.46 -1.16 -11.04
N PRO A 123 16.41 -1.60 -11.72
CA PRO A 123 15.26 -0.73 -11.98
C PRO A 123 14.53 -0.30 -10.70
N ALA A 124 13.94 0.86 -10.78
CA ALA A 124 13.00 1.32 -9.76
C ALA A 124 11.77 0.42 -9.74
N LYS A 125 11.23 0.19 -8.56
CA LYS A 125 9.93 -0.44 -8.33
C LYS A 125 9.12 0.50 -7.45
N LEU A 126 8.15 1.14 -8.05
CA LEU A 126 7.35 2.17 -7.39
C LEU A 126 6.01 1.57 -6.98
N TYR A 127 5.85 1.30 -5.68
CA TYR A 127 4.55 0.91 -5.12
C TYR A 127 3.68 2.16 -5.00
N ILE A 128 2.45 2.08 -5.48
CA ILE A 128 1.55 3.22 -5.65
C ILE A 128 0.23 2.95 -4.95
N ASN A 129 -0.21 3.92 -4.15
CA ASN A 129 -1.60 3.99 -3.69
C ASN A 129 -2.23 5.31 -4.11
N SER A 130 -3.52 5.29 -4.43
CA SER A 130 -4.26 6.49 -4.80
C SER A 130 -5.68 6.45 -4.26
N ALA A 131 -6.15 7.61 -3.80
CA ALA A 131 -7.48 7.81 -3.25
C ALA A 131 -8.15 9.05 -3.87
N PRO A 132 -9.50 9.18 -3.84
CA PRO A 132 -10.17 10.41 -4.19
C PRO A 132 -9.71 11.60 -3.33
N ALA A 133 -9.63 12.78 -3.94
CA ALA A 133 -9.17 13.99 -3.25
C ALA A 133 -10.15 15.15 -3.43
N HIS A 134 -10.55 15.78 -2.32
CA HIS A 134 -11.46 16.93 -2.31
C HIS A 134 -10.71 18.28 -2.31
N HIS A 135 -9.40 18.26 -1.98
CA HIS A 135 -8.55 19.44 -1.91
C HIS A 135 -7.24 19.21 -2.68
N THR A 136 -6.54 20.30 -3.04
CA THR A 136 -5.22 20.25 -3.67
C THR A 136 -4.15 20.60 -2.63
N TYR A 137 -3.34 19.62 -2.25
CA TYR A 137 -2.15 19.83 -1.45
C TYR A 137 -0.90 19.79 -2.33
N PRO A 138 0.19 20.48 -1.96
CA PRO A 138 1.44 20.46 -2.73
C PRO A 138 2.05 19.06 -2.82
N SER A 139 2.56 18.71 -4.00
CA SER A 139 3.37 17.50 -4.16
C SER A 139 4.67 17.62 -3.36
N ARG A 140 5.03 16.56 -2.62
CA ARG A 140 6.19 16.60 -1.71
C ARG A 140 6.85 15.25 -1.58
N LYS A 141 8.18 15.21 -1.71
CA LYS A 141 9.01 14.07 -1.33
C LYS A 141 9.10 13.98 0.20
N VAL A 142 9.06 12.76 0.72
CA VAL A 142 9.24 12.44 2.14
C VAL A 142 10.32 11.37 2.26
N THR A 143 11.35 11.64 3.04
CA THR A 143 12.45 10.71 3.34
C THR A 143 12.22 10.03 4.68
N LEU A 144 13.03 9.01 5.00
CA LEU A 144 12.99 8.40 6.34
C LEU A 144 13.38 9.40 7.46
N ALA A 145 14.16 10.44 7.14
CA ALA A 145 14.49 11.50 8.09
C ALA A 145 13.31 12.44 8.38
N ASP A 146 12.34 12.54 7.47
CA ASP A 146 11.12 13.32 7.66
C ASP A 146 10.02 12.52 8.39
N ALA A 147 10.15 11.19 8.43
CA ALA A 147 9.12 10.29 8.94
C ALA A 147 8.92 10.42 10.46
N GLU A 148 7.68 10.22 10.90
CA GLU A 148 7.43 9.92 12.32
C GLU A 148 7.75 8.44 12.57
N ILE A 149 8.82 8.19 13.34
CA ILE A 149 9.33 6.84 13.60
C ILE A 149 8.85 6.35 14.97
N VAL A 150 8.29 5.15 15.01
CA VAL A 150 7.85 4.49 16.25
C VAL A 150 8.44 3.08 16.34
N GLU A 151 9.12 2.76 17.44
CA GLU A 151 9.57 1.41 17.77
C GLU A 151 8.53 0.73 18.66
N LEU A 152 8.08 -0.47 18.27
CA LEU A 152 7.06 -1.22 19.01
C LEU A 152 7.42 -2.71 19.13
N GLY A 153 6.82 -3.34 20.13
CA GLY A 153 6.95 -4.77 20.39
C GLY A 153 8.27 -5.13 21.05
N SER A 154 8.53 -6.43 21.16
CA SER A 154 9.75 -6.96 21.74
C SER A 154 10.19 -8.28 21.08
N PRO A 155 11.45 -8.69 21.21
CA PRO A 155 11.91 -10.01 20.75
C PRO A 155 11.14 -11.16 21.40
N GLU A 156 10.78 -11.06 22.68
CA GLU A 156 10.04 -12.08 23.43
C GLU A 156 8.64 -12.32 22.85
N GLN A 157 8.03 -11.28 22.28
CA GLN A 157 6.73 -11.35 21.64
C GLN A 157 6.84 -11.64 20.13
N SER A 158 8.05 -11.78 19.59
CA SER A 158 8.31 -12.00 18.15
C SER A 158 7.67 -10.93 17.25
N ASN A 159 7.54 -9.70 17.74
CA ASN A 159 6.88 -8.58 17.04
C ASN A 159 7.65 -7.25 17.14
N HIS A 160 8.94 -7.28 17.47
CA HIS A 160 9.78 -6.09 17.50
C HIS A 160 9.90 -5.49 16.10
N ARG A 161 9.51 -4.23 15.94
CA ARG A 161 9.42 -3.56 14.64
C ARG A 161 9.58 -2.06 14.70
N THR A 162 10.03 -1.48 13.60
CA THR A 162 10.05 -0.03 13.35
C THR A 162 8.87 0.33 12.45
N ILE A 163 8.07 1.29 12.85
CA ILE A 163 7.01 1.87 12.03
C ILE A 163 7.49 3.23 11.52
N ASN A 164 7.64 3.37 10.22
CA ASN A 164 7.98 4.62 9.55
C ASN A 164 6.70 5.21 8.97
N LYS A 165 6.11 6.19 9.65
CA LYS A 165 4.94 6.91 9.16
C LYS A 165 5.41 7.98 8.19
N LEU A 166 5.14 7.79 6.90
CA LEU A 166 5.67 8.63 5.82
C LEU A 166 4.64 9.66 5.34
N LEU A 167 3.49 9.20 4.87
CA LEU A 167 2.41 10.05 4.39
C LEU A 167 1.26 9.98 5.39
N VAL A 168 1.39 10.68 6.50
CA VAL A 168 0.38 10.83 7.55
C VAL A 168 0.30 12.30 7.98
N ASN A 169 -0.81 12.71 8.58
CA ASN A 169 -1.07 14.11 8.92
C ASN A 169 -0.01 14.79 9.79
N SER A 170 0.70 14.04 10.62
CA SER A 170 1.81 14.58 11.42
C SER A 170 3.06 14.91 10.60
N VAL A 171 3.16 14.39 9.37
CA VAL A 171 4.30 14.55 8.46
C VAL A 171 3.96 15.41 7.26
N ILE A 172 2.81 15.16 6.63
CA ILE A 172 2.35 15.84 5.42
C ILE A 172 0.82 15.87 5.37
N GLU A 173 0.26 16.97 4.91
CA GLU A 173 -1.19 17.09 4.68
C GLU A 173 -1.62 16.30 3.44
N THR A 174 -2.68 15.51 3.58
CA THR A 174 -3.35 14.74 2.52
C THR A 174 -4.87 14.89 2.64
N CYS A 175 -5.64 14.48 1.65
CA CYS A 175 -7.09 14.50 1.75
C CYS A 175 -7.64 13.35 2.59
N GLN A 176 -7.20 12.13 2.30
CA GLN A 176 -7.60 10.91 3.02
C GLN A 176 -6.57 9.78 2.91
N LEU A 177 -5.59 9.92 2.02
CA LEU A 177 -4.55 8.93 1.82
C LEU A 177 -3.54 8.96 2.98
N GLN A 178 -3.30 7.82 3.60
CA GLN A 178 -2.21 7.64 4.53
C GLN A 178 -1.37 6.44 4.10
N MET A 179 -0.05 6.56 4.20
CA MET A 179 0.89 5.47 3.89
C MET A 179 2.09 5.51 4.81
N GLY A 180 2.56 4.34 5.13
CA GLY A 180 3.82 4.15 5.83
C GLY A 180 4.36 2.75 5.64
N MET A 181 5.43 2.45 6.35
CA MET A 181 6.16 1.21 6.21
C MET A 181 6.52 0.67 7.59
N THR A 182 6.34 -0.63 7.78
CA THR A 182 6.73 -1.34 8.99
C THR A 182 7.81 -2.37 8.67
N GLU A 183 8.91 -2.28 9.38
CA GLU A 183 10.08 -3.15 9.23
C GLU A 183 10.19 -4.06 10.45
N LEU A 184 9.96 -5.36 10.29
CA LEU A 184 10.15 -6.33 11.35
C LEU A 184 11.64 -6.58 11.58
N LYS A 185 12.06 -6.53 12.83
CA LYS A 185 13.46 -6.83 13.22
C LYS A 185 13.75 -8.33 13.08
N PRO A 186 15.02 -8.73 12.91
CA PRO A 186 15.41 -10.13 12.88
C PRO A 186 14.83 -10.92 14.07
N GLY A 187 14.22 -12.08 13.80
CA GLY A 187 13.53 -12.91 14.79
C GLY A 187 12.09 -12.53 15.08
N SER A 188 11.61 -11.40 14.56
CA SER A 188 10.22 -10.98 14.67
C SER A 188 9.45 -11.36 13.39
N VAL A 189 8.27 -11.94 13.57
CA VAL A 189 7.46 -12.48 12.47
C VAL A 189 6.00 -11.98 12.48
N TRP A 190 5.53 -11.44 13.61
CA TRP A 190 4.18 -10.94 13.78
C TRP A 190 4.07 -9.45 13.49
N ASN A 191 3.13 -9.06 12.66
CA ASN A 191 2.70 -7.65 12.51
C ASN A 191 1.26 -7.47 12.98
N THR A 192 0.91 -6.20 13.34
CA THR A 192 -0.45 -5.76 13.63
C THR A 192 -1.14 -6.65 14.68
N MET A 193 -0.46 -6.81 15.81
CA MET A 193 -1.00 -7.45 17.00
C MET A 193 -1.06 -6.42 18.14
N PRO A 194 -2.23 -6.32 18.82
CA PRO A 194 -3.50 -7.02 18.58
C PRO A 194 -4.12 -6.66 17.22
N VAL A 195 -4.93 -7.57 16.68
CA VAL A 195 -5.67 -7.35 15.43
C VAL A 195 -6.74 -6.29 15.63
N HIS A 196 -7.12 -5.59 14.56
CA HIS A 196 -8.15 -4.57 14.60
C HIS A 196 -8.87 -4.43 13.27
N THR A 197 -9.99 -3.71 13.29
CA THR A 197 -10.71 -3.25 12.10
C THR A 197 -10.74 -1.72 12.09
N HIS A 198 -11.14 -1.14 10.97
CA HIS A 198 -11.35 0.30 10.83
C HIS A 198 -12.73 0.56 10.23
N ALA A 199 -13.70 0.98 11.03
CA ALA A 199 -15.06 1.18 10.53
C ALA A 199 -15.18 2.19 9.38
N ARG A 200 -14.25 3.14 9.26
CA ARG A 200 -14.31 4.29 8.36
C ARG A 200 -13.31 4.31 7.23
N ARG A 201 -12.49 3.29 7.07
CA ARG A 201 -11.45 3.24 6.03
C ARG A 201 -11.10 1.81 5.65
N MET A 202 -10.70 1.64 4.40
CA MET A 202 -10.05 0.42 3.94
C MET A 202 -8.54 0.53 4.10
N GLU A 203 -7.85 -0.61 4.06
CA GLU A 203 -6.41 -0.68 4.08
C GLU A 203 -5.89 -1.66 3.02
N ALA A 204 -4.68 -1.42 2.51
CA ALA A 204 -3.96 -2.35 1.67
C ALA A 204 -2.56 -2.59 2.24
N TYR A 205 -2.16 -3.86 2.32
CA TYR A 205 -0.80 -4.24 2.69
C TYR A 205 -0.04 -4.72 1.47
N PHE A 206 1.19 -4.25 1.33
CA PHE A 206 2.15 -4.74 0.33
C PHE A 206 3.38 -5.27 1.05
N TYR A 207 3.65 -6.56 0.87
CA TYR A 207 4.78 -7.26 1.50
C TYR A 207 5.99 -7.27 0.59
N PHE A 208 7.14 -6.83 1.10
CA PHE A 208 8.41 -6.87 0.38
C PHE A 208 9.56 -7.18 1.35
N GLU A 209 10.78 -7.36 0.82
CA GLU A 209 11.89 -7.90 1.60
C GLU A 209 11.53 -9.24 2.29
N VAL A 210 10.61 -9.99 1.69
CA VAL A 210 10.33 -11.38 2.07
C VAL A 210 11.43 -12.24 1.43
N PRO A 211 12.27 -12.94 2.22
CA PRO A 211 13.36 -13.71 1.64
C PRO A 211 12.89 -14.81 0.70
N GLU A 212 13.75 -15.23 -0.23
CA GLU A 212 13.45 -16.35 -1.13
C GLU A 212 13.06 -17.61 -0.32
N LYS A 213 12.03 -18.31 -0.78
CA LYS A 213 11.43 -19.49 -0.14
C LYS A 213 10.77 -19.24 1.23
N GLN A 214 10.64 -17.97 1.63
CA GLN A 214 9.83 -17.59 2.79
C GLN A 214 8.47 -17.05 2.32
N ALA A 215 7.52 -17.04 3.24
CA ALA A 215 6.17 -16.58 2.97
C ALA A 215 5.58 -15.84 4.17
N VAL A 216 4.52 -15.08 3.90
CA VAL A 216 3.73 -14.38 4.91
C VAL A 216 2.31 -14.93 4.89
N CYS A 217 1.80 -15.37 6.03
CA CYS A 217 0.41 -15.73 6.23
C CYS A 217 -0.33 -14.46 6.67
N HIS A 218 -1.10 -13.87 5.75
CA HIS A 218 -1.94 -12.70 6.03
C HIS A 218 -3.30 -13.17 6.53
N PHE A 219 -3.69 -12.73 7.72
CA PHE A 219 -4.99 -13.00 8.34
C PHE A 219 -5.97 -11.87 7.98
N MET A 220 -7.16 -12.25 7.55
CA MET A 220 -8.22 -11.34 7.16
C MET A 220 -9.60 -11.91 7.49
N GLY A 221 -10.63 -11.12 7.28
CA GLY A 221 -12.03 -11.50 7.50
C GLY A 221 -12.67 -10.77 8.67
N ASP A 222 -13.93 -11.07 8.90
CA ASP A 222 -14.64 -10.63 10.11
C ASP A 222 -13.88 -11.14 11.35
N PRO A 223 -13.75 -10.38 12.43
CA PRO A 223 -13.05 -10.83 13.65
C PRO A 223 -13.52 -12.20 14.17
N ASP A 224 -14.82 -12.52 13.99
CA ASP A 224 -15.41 -13.78 14.44
C ASP A 224 -15.38 -14.90 13.37
N GLU A 225 -14.95 -14.59 12.14
CA GLU A 225 -14.91 -15.53 11.02
C GLU A 225 -13.68 -15.27 10.13
N THR A 226 -12.51 -15.59 10.66
CA THR A 226 -11.23 -15.29 10.02
C THR A 226 -10.84 -16.23 8.91
N ARG A 227 -10.07 -15.75 7.96
CA ARG A 227 -9.44 -16.47 6.86
C ARG A 227 -7.97 -16.06 6.74
N HIS A 228 -7.23 -16.72 5.89
CA HIS A 228 -5.84 -16.36 5.62
C HIS A 228 -5.50 -16.48 4.13
N ILE A 229 -4.47 -15.74 3.74
CA ILE A 229 -3.87 -15.80 2.41
C ILE A 229 -2.36 -15.97 2.58
N TRP A 230 -1.79 -17.02 1.98
CA TRP A 230 -0.35 -17.13 1.84
C TRP A 230 0.14 -16.21 0.73
N MET A 231 1.12 -15.38 1.06
CA MET A 231 1.72 -14.36 0.21
C MET A 231 3.23 -14.53 0.14
N VAL A 232 3.81 -14.09 -0.96
CA VAL A 232 5.26 -14.07 -1.18
C VAL A 232 5.72 -12.64 -1.46
N ASN A 233 7.01 -12.48 -1.71
CA ASN A 233 7.61 -11.16 -1.97
C ASN A 233 6.89 -10.39 -3.10
N GLU A 234 6.71 -9.08 -2.88
CA GLU A 234 6.11 -8.13 -3.83
C GLU A 234 4.64 -8.39 -4.20
N GLN A 235 3.88 -8.95 -3.25
CA GLN A 235 2.43 -9.10 -3.36
C GLN A 235 1.69 -8.16 -2.42
N ALA A 236 0.48 -7.75 -2.82
CA ALA A 236 -0.39 -6.91 -2.01
C ALA A 236 -1.73 -7.59 -1.72
N VAL A 237 -2.41 -7.13 -0.68
CA VAL A 237 -3.74 -7.58 -0.28
C VAL A 237 -4.62 -6.39 0.06
N LEU A 238 -5.87 -6.43 -0.38
CA LEU A 238 -6.91 -5.47 -0.03
C LEU A 238 -7.59 -5.90 1.27
N SER A 239 -7.67 -5.02 2.24
CA SER A 239 -8.37 -5.23 3.50
C SER A 239 -9.55 -4.26 3.61
N PRO A 240 -10.79 -4.75 3.44
CA PRO A 240 -11.99 -3.93 3.66
C PRO A 240 -12.10 -3.42 5.09
N SER A 241 -12.89 -2.38 5.31
CA SER A 241 -13.12 -1.78 6.63
C SER A 241 -13.62 -2.78 7.69
N TRP A 242 -14.38 -3.79 7.29
CA TRP A 242 -14.91 -4.83 8.16
C TRP A 242 -13.93 -5.97 8.45
N SER A 243 -12.80 -6.02 7.74
CA SER A 243 -11.81 -7.10 7.84
C SER A 243 -10.70 -6.72 8.80
N ILE A 244 -10.32 -7.66 9.65
CA ILE A 244 -9.01 -7.59 10.31
C ILE A 244 -7.89 -7.64 9.25
N HIS A 245 -6.72 -7.15 9.63
CA HIS A 245 -5.50 -7.23 8.82
C HIS A 245 -4.30 -7.41 9.75
N SER A 246 -3.76 -8.59 9.74
CA SER A 246 -2.60 -8.99 10.54
C SER A 246 -1.81 -10.02 9.76
N ALA A 247 -0.59 -10.32 10.17
CA ALA A 247 0.16 -11.38 9.52
C ALA A 247 1.24 -11.98 10.40
N ALA A 248 1.63 -13.22 10.06
CA ALA A 248 2.81 -13.88 10.57
C ALA A 248 3.64 -14.44 9.42
N GLY A 249 4.94 -14.13 9.41
CA GLY A 249 5.86 -14.63 8.40
C GLY A 249 6.63 -15.88 8.87
N THR A 250 7.22 -16.58 7.90
CA THR A 250 8.21 -17.63 8.17
C THR A 250 9.62 -17.08 8.41
N SER A 251 9.81 -15.77 8.20
CA SER A 251 10.98 -14.96 8.49
C SER A 251 10.53 -13.52 8.76
N ASN A 252 11.43 -12.64 9.17
CA ASN A 252 11.15 -11.21 9.18
C ASN A 252 10.99 -10.66 7.76
N TYR A 253 10.24 -9.59 7.63
CA TYR A 253 9.89 -8.93 6.37
C TYR A 253 9.56 -7.47 6.61
N THR A 254 9.41 -6.73 5.52
CA THR A 254 8.90 -5.37 5.54
C THR A 254 7.55 -5.33 4.83
N PHE A 255 6.66 -4.46 5.28
CA PHE A 255 5.42 -4.21 4.56
C PHE A 255 5.07 -2.73 4.54
N ILE A 256 4.48 -2.30 3.43
CA ILE A 256 3.85 -1.00 3.31
C ILE A 256 2.37 -1.19 3.65
N TRP A 257 1.87 -0.33 4.51
CA TRP A 257 0.46 -0.14 4.75
C TRP A 257 0.01 1.17 4.09
N GLY A 258 -1.12 1.10 3.42
CA GLY A 258 -1.74 2.25 2.79
C GLY A 258 -3.23 2.21 3.02
N MET A 259 -3.83 3.33 3.42
CA MET A 259 -5.23 3.40 3.79
C MET A 259 -5.88 4.68 3.27
N ALA A 260 -7.18 4.63 3.06
CA ALA A 260 -8.01 5.79 2.78
C ALA A 260 -9.45 5.53 3.22
N GLY A 261 -10.15 6.60 3.54
CA GLY A 261 -11.53 6.57 3.94
C GLY A 261 -12.00 7.91 4.48
N GLU A 262 -12.95 7.89 5.38
CA GLU A 262 -13.65 9.08 5.85
C GLU A 262 -12.79 9.99 6.73
N ASN A 263 -11.75 9.49 7.39
CA ASN A 263 -10.93 10.27 8.30
C ASN A 263 -9.43 10.02 8.14
N LEU A 264 -8.64 10.92 8.73
CA LEU A 264 -7.19 10.87 8.82
C LEU A 264 -6.68 10.53 10.24
N ASP A 265 -7.55 10.09 11.13
CA ASP A 265 -7.15 9.68 12.47
C ASP A 265 -6.46 8.31 12.41
N TYR A 266 -5.14 8.30 12.55
CA TYR A 266 -4.35 7.08 12.55
C TYR A 266 -4.72 6.14 13.71
N GLY A 267 -5.17 6.68 14.82
CA GLY A 267 -5.58 5.94 16.03
C GLY A 267 -7.00 5.33 15.98
N ASP A 268 -7.73 5.52 14.89
CA ASP A 268 -9.10 5.00 14.69
C ASP A 268 -9.05 3.47 14.43
N MET A 269 -8.94 2.70 15.50
CA MET A 269 -8.79 1.24 15.49
C MET A 269 -9.76 0.57 16.46
N ASP A 270 -10.61 -0.31 15.95
CA ASP A 270 -11.46 -1.20 16.74
C ASP A 270 -10.67 -2.48 17.07
N VAL A 271 -9.93 -2.43 18.18
CA VAL A 271 -9.03 -3.50 18.60
C VAL A 271 -9.79 -4.75 19.03
N ARG A 272 -9.31 -5.93 18.59
CA ARG A 272 -9.79 -7.25 19.00
C ARG A 272 -8.64 -8.05 19.59
N TYR A 273 -8.89 -8.68 20.73
CA TYR A 273 -7.93 -9.61 21.33
C TYR A 273 -8.31 -11.06 20.98
N PRO A 274 -7.34 -11.99 20.90
CA PRO A 274 -7.62 -13.38 20.49
C PRO A 274 -8.58 -14.15 21.42
N ASP A 275 -8.82 -13.64 22.60
CA ASP A 275 -9.66 -14.25 23.66
C ASP A 275 -11.03 -13.57 23.85
N THR A 276 -11.39 -12.64 22.93
CA THR A 276 -12.66 -11.87 23.05
C THR A 276 -13.57 -12.03 21.82
#